data_e02acd50df9c8886a8009ddf0b2be3aa
#
_entry.id   e02acd50df9c8886a8009ddf0b2be3aa
#
_cell.length_a   1.000
_cell.length_b   1.000
_cell.length_c   1.000
_cell.angle_alpha   90.00
_cell.angle_beta   90.00
_cell.angle_gamma   90.00
#
_symmetry.space_group_name_H-M   'P 1'
#
loop_
_entity.id
_entity.type
_entity.pdbx_description
1 polymer ?
#
loop_
_entity_poly.entity_id
_entity_poly.type
_entity_poly.pdbx_seq_one_letter_code
_entity_poly.pdbx_strand_id
1 'polypeptide(L)'
;GQNLLSLLFIVIASKRRSLKKIFKHTLISLASAHIVVFFLCLFGFIKDDIAVRWIGNVTGSLFEGEYVRHAFGFLHSNQLPLVYMLLLFMYVAIRAEKFTIGETVFAAIFNYIIFKYCGSRISFMLVFAFLAFFWLARIFTGDIGKRKNWLLLGYIVYPAALFVSLILAYAYKEGTMFWTYVNLVFNNRLNFAHKLLTVYPFSLFGYGKYAGTYSGLGEATADNGYVLLFLQAGLLLSVMIIILHEYIMHICIKKKCTPLVLCLIFVAIENLINAHMPSYKLIPLYCIFW
;
A
#
# COMPACT_ATOMS: atom_id res chain seq x y z
N GLY A 1 16.75 -11.40 2.19
CA GLY A 1 16.70 -12.79 1.68
C GLY A 1 15.44 -13.55 2.04
N GLN A 2 14.96 -13.49 3.28
CA GLN A 2 13.80 -14.30 3.74
C GLN A 2 12.51 -14.01 2.97
N ASN A 3 12.22 -12.75 2.67
CA ASN A 3 11.00 -12.38 1.94
C ASN A 3 10.99 -12.91 0.48
N LEU A 4 12.14 -12.95 -0.16
CA LEU A 4 12.26 -13.44 -1.54
C LEU A 4 12.07 -14.96 -1.62
N LEU A 5 12.65 -15.70 -0.68
CA LEU A 5 12.47 -17.15 -0.57
C LEU A 5 11.02 -17.51 -0.27
N SER A 6 10.38 -16.80 0.67
CA SER A 6 8.96 -16.98 0.98
C SER A 6 8.07 -16.71 -0.23
N LEU A 7 8.36 -15.65 -1.01
CA LEU A 7 7.69 -15.36 -2.26
C LEU A 7 7.79 -16.53 -3.24
N LEU A 8 9.00 -17.03 -3.46
CA LEU A 8 9.28 -18.11 -4.39
C LEU A 8 8.55 -19.41 -4.00
N PHE A 9 8.58 -19.77 -2.71
CA PHE A 9 7.83 -20.94 -2.20
C PHE A 9 6.33 -20.79 -2.37
N ILE A 10 5.74 -19.63 -2.09
CA ILE A 10 4.30 -19.41 -2.23
C ILE A 10 3.90 -19.43 -3.71
N VAL A 11 4.68 -18.81 -4.59
CA VAL A 11 4.44 -18.84 -6.03
C VAL A 11 4.50 -20.28 -6.56
N ILE A 12 5.50 -21.08 -6.16
CA ILE A 12 5.61 -22.49 -6.55
C ILE A 12 4.44 -23.31 -5.99
N ALA A 13 4.08 -23.14 -4.71
CA ALA A 13 2.98 -23.83 -4.07
C ALA A 13 1.60 -23.47 -4.65
N SER A 14 1.48 -22.29 -5.25
CA SER A 14 0.25 -21.83 -5.90
C SER A 14 0.05 -22.40 -7.29
N LYS A 15 1.07 -23.07 -7.85
CA LYS A 15 1.00 -23.68 -9.19
C LYS A 15 -0.24 -24.58 -9.35
N ARG A 16 -0.98 -24.41 -10.43
CA ARG A 16 -2.20 -25.15 -10.73
C ARG A 16 -3.38 -24.89 -9.77
N ARG A 17 -3.31 -23.91 -8.90
CA ARG A 17 -4.43 -23.50 -8.05
C ARG A 17 -5.18 -22.33 -8.66
N SER A 18 -6.51 -22.29 -8.52
CA SER A 18 -7.26 -21.12 -8.98
C SER A 18 -6.94 -19.90 -8.10
N LEU A 19 -6.75 -18.74 -8.72
CA LEU A 19 -6.47 -17.47 -8.04
C LEU A 19 -7.50 -17.17 -6.93
N LYS A 20 -8.79 -17.46 -7.20
CA LYS A 20 -9.85 -17.28 -6.20
C LYS A 20 -9.65 -18.14 -4.95
N LYS A 21 -9.15 -19.38 -5.08
CA LYS A 21 -8.81 -20.24 -3.94
C LYS A 21 -7.63 -19.67 -3.16
N ILE A 22 -6.57 -19.22 -3.87
CA ILE A 22 -5.39 -18.60 -3.25
C ILE A 22 -5.81 -17.37 -2.44
N PHE A 23 -6.55 -16.44 -3.03
CA PHE A 23 -7.04 -15.24 -2.34
C PHE A 23 -7.92 -15.58 -1.14
N LYS A 24 -8.81 -16.57 -1.27
CA LYS A 24 -9.65 -17.01 -0.15
C LYS A 24 -8.82 -17.54 1.02
N HIS A 25 -7.84 -18.41 0.76
CA HIS A 25 -6.97 -18.94 1.81
C HIS A 25 -6.13 -17.85 2.44
N THR A 26 -5.53 -16.96 1.63
CA THR A 26 -4.76 -15.82 2.15
C THR A 26 -5.61 -14.89 2.97
N LEU A 27 -6.82 -14.56 2.50
CA LEU A 27 -7.75 -13.71 3.24
C LEU A 27 -8.09 -14.31 4.60
N ILE A 28 -8.43 -15.61 4.65
CA ILE A 28 -8.74 -16.30 5.89
C ILE A 28 -7.52 -16.30 6.82
N SER A 29 -6.35 -16.75 6.34
CA SER A 29 -5.14 -16.85 7.17
C SER A 29 -4.68 -15.49 7.69
N LEU A 30 -4.67 -14.47 6.82
CA LEU A 30 -4.23 -13.12 7.20
C LEU A 30 -5.24 -12.48 8.17
N ALA A 31 -6.53 -12.62 7.92
CA ALA A 31 -7.57 -12.11 8.80
C ALA A 31 -7.52 -12.81 10.16
N SER A 32 -7.44 -14.15 10.20
CA SER A 32 -7.35 -14.91 11.45
C SER A 32 -6.14 -14.49 12.27
N ALA A 33 -4.95 -14.38 11.66
CA ALA A 33 -3.74 -13.96 12.36
C ALA A 33 -3.90 -12.58 12.99
N HIS A 34 -4.47 -11.61 12.24
CA HIS A 34 -4.66 -10.24 12.75
C HIS A 34 -5.76 -10.14 13.80
N ILE A 35 -6.82 -10.93 13.67
CA ILE A 35 -7.88 -11.03 14.68
C ILE A 35 -7.32 -11.60 15.98
N VAL A 36 -6.50 -12.67 15.92
CA VAL A 36 -5.85 -13.23 17.10
C VAL A 36 -4.97 -12.21 17.80
N VAL A 37 -4.09 -11.51 17.09
CA VAL A 37 -3.22 -10.45 17.66
C VAL A 37 -4.07 -9.35 18.30
N PHE A 38 -5.12 -8.89 17.62
CA PHE A 38 -6.03 -7.86 18.13
C PHE A 38 -6.69 -8.29 19.46
N PHE A 39 -7.22 -9.51 19.54
CA PHE A 39 -7.84 -10.01 20.77
C PHE A 39 -6.81 -10.24 21.88
N LEU A 40 -5.63 -10.77 21.57
CA LEU A 40 -4.55 -10.91 22.56
C LEU A 40 -4.14 -9.54 23.14
N CYS A 41 -4.18 -8.50 22.34
CA CYS A 41 -3.95 -7.13 22.81
C CYS A 41 -5.10 -6.63 23.69
N LEU A 42 -6.36 -6.85 23.30
CA LEU A 42 -7.53 -6.45 24.11
C LEU A 42 -7.59 -7.15 25.47
N PHE A 43 -7.16 -8.41 25.54
CA PHE A 43 -7.09 -9.17 26.79
C PHE A 43 -5.81 -8.89 27.60
N GLY A 44 -4.94 -7.98 27.15
CA GLY A 44 -3.73 -7.59 27.86
C GLY A 44 -2.55 -8.57 27.75
N PHE A 45 -2.63 -9.61 26.92
CA PHE A 45 -1.51 -10.53 26.66
C PHE A 45 -0.40 -9.90 25.82
N ILE A 46 -0.75 -8.96 24.97
CA ILE A 46 0.19 -8.19 24.13
C ILE A 46 -0.03 -6.71 24.46
N LYS A 47 1.08 -5.98 24.64
CA LYS A 47 1.03 -4.54 24.92
C LYS A 47 0.52 -3.78 23.69
N ASP A 48 -0.40 -2.85 23.92
CA ASP A 48 -0.76 -1.85 22.91
C ASP A 48 0.34 -0.77 22.86
N ASP A 49 0.96 -0.59 21.71
CA ASP A 49 1.90 0.50 21.48
C ASP A 49 1.10 1.76 21.11
N ILE A 50 1.00 2.66 22.08
CA ILE A 50 0.22 3.89 21.96
C ILE A 50 1.16 5.03 21.54
N ALA A 51 0.94 5.55 20.35
CA ALA A 51 1.65 6.74 19.86
C ALA A 51 0.76 7.97 19.99
N VAL A 52 1.23 8.96 20.73
CA VAL A 52 0.60 10.29 20.80
C VAL A 52 1.18 11.14 19.68
N ARG A 53 0.34 11.62 18.78
CA ARG A 53 0.74 12.49 17.70
C ARG A 53 0.06 13.85 17.84
N TRP A 54 0.87 14.87 18.03
CA TRP A 54 0.41 16.25 17.93
C TRP A 54 0.28 16.65 16.45
N ILE A 55 -0.90 17.09 16.05
CA ILE A 55 -1.11 17.75 14.77
C ILE A 55 -1.10 19.25 15.08
N GLY A 56 0.10 19.84 15.04
CA GLY A 56 0.28 21.27 15.24
C GLY A 56 -0.23 22.07 14.05
N ASN A 57 -0.49 23.36 14.32
CA ASN A 57 -1.04 24.36 13.45
C ASN A 57 -0.39 24.41 12.06
N VAL A 58 -0.94 23.69 11.11
CA VAL A 58 -0.89 24.12 9.73
C VAL A 58 -2.16 24.95 9.56
N THR A 59 -2.02 26.24 9.43
CA THR A 59 -3.10 27.22 9.31
C THR A 59 -4.21 26.66 8.42
N GLY A 60 -5.37 26.37 9.04
CA GLY A 60 -6.57 25.90 8.36
C GLY A 60 -6.85 24.38 8.38
N SER A 61 -6.14 23.56 9.18
CA SER A 61 -6.51 22.16 9.30
C SER A 61 -7.75 22.01 10.22
N LEU A 62 -8.79 21.39 9.70
CA LEU A 62 -10.00 20.98 10.46
C LEU A 62 -9.72 19.98 11.59
N PHE A 63 -8.45 19.62 11.84
CA PHE A 63 -8.02 18.56 12.74
C PHE A 63 -6.84 19.02 13.60
N GLU A 64 -7.05 20.09 14.38
CA GLU A 64 -6.09 20.48 15.43
C GLU A 64 -6.35 19.64 16.69
N GLY A 65 -5.30 19.03 17.23
CA GLY A 65 -5.40 18.31 18.48
C GLY A 65 -4.39 17.19 18.67
N GLU A 66 -4.40 16.67 19.87
CA GLU A 66 -3.64 15.51 20.28
C GLU A 66 -4.38 14.23 19.86
N TYR A 67 -3.76 13.45 18.98
CA TYR A 67 -4.34 12.17 18.51
C TYR A 67 -3.63 11.01 19.17
N VAL A 68 -4.37 10.29 19.99
CA VAL A 68 -3.94 8.98 20.52
C VAL A 68 -4.16 7.92 19.47
N ARG A 69 -3.10 7.23 19.06
CA ARG A 69 -3.11 6.22 18.02
C ARG A 69 -2.76 4.87 18.61
N HIS A 70 -3.66 3.93 18.51
CA HIS A 70 -3.51 2.56 18.99
C HIS A 70 -2.90 1.67 17.90
N ALA A 71 -1.90 0.86 18.28
CA ALA A 71 -1.34 -0.16 17.41
C ALA A 71 -2.01 -1.53 17.56
N PHE A 72 -2.80 -1.74 18.62
CA PHE A 72 -3.53 -3.00 18.93
C PHE A 72 -2.66 -4.24 18.88
N GLY A 73 -1.47 -4.17 19.49
CA GLY A 73 -0.52 -5.28 19.54
C GLY A 73 0.34 -5.44 18.29
N PHE A 74 0.19 -4.57 17.29
CA PHE A 74 1.07 -4.51 16.12
C PHE A 74 2.26 -3.57 16.38
N LEU A 75 3.30 -3.68 15.53
CA LEU A 75 4.51 -2.83 15.64
C LEU A 75 4.25 -1.35 15.36
N HIS A 76 3.17 -1.04 14.65
CA HIS A 76 2.85 0.35 14.27
C HIS A 76 1.36 0.51 14.02
N SER A 77 0.80 1.66 14.44
CA SER A 77 -0.63 1.99 14.28
C SER A 77 -1.15 2.00 12.83
N ASN A 78 -0.28 2.11 11.82
CA ASN A 78 -0.68 1.98 10.41
C ASN A 78 -0.87 0.53 9.95
N GLN A 79 -0.43 -0.46 10.72
CA GLN A 79 -0.42 -1.85 10.25
C GLN A 79 -1.82 -2.44 10.13
N LEU A 80 -2.67 -2.25 11.14
CA LEU A 80 -4.05 -2.74 11.12
C LEU A 80 -4.87 -2.11 9.98
N PRO A 81 -4.85 -0.76 9.76
CA PRO A 81 -5.53 -0.13 8.63
C PRO A 81 -5.05 -0.64 7.27
N LEU A 82 -3.74 -0.83 7.09
CA LEU A 82 -3.17 -1.35 5.86
C LEU A 82 -3.66 -2.77 5.56
N VAL A 83 -3.59 -3.65 6.57
CA VAL A 83 -4.02 -5.05 6.39
C VAL A 83 -5.52 -5.10 6.12
N TYR A 84 -6.32 -4.30 6.82
CA TYR A 84 -7.76 -4.19 6.53
C TYR A 84 -8.00 -3.78 5.08
N MET A 85 -7.30 -2.76 4.57
CA MET A 85 -7.40 -2.32 3.18
C MET A 85 -7.07 -3.47 2.20
N LEU A 86 -5.98 -4.19 2.42
CA LEU A 86 -5.59 -5.33 1.57
C LEU A 86 -6.58 -6.48 1.63
N LEU A 87 -7.11 -6.80 2.82
CA LEU A 87 -8.16 -7.81 3.00
C LEU A 87 -9.44 -7.43 2.25
N LEU A 88 -9.85 -6.16 2.33
CA LEU A 88 -11.00 -5.65 1.60
C LEU A 88 -10.79 -5.73 0.08
N PHE A 89 -9.62 -5.36 -0.41
CA PHE A 89 -9.30 -5.48 -1.84
C PHE A 89 -9.39 -6.94 -2.32
N MET A 90 -8.80 -7.87 -1.58
CA MET A 90 -8.91 -9.30 -1.89
C MET A 90 -10.36 -9.79 -1.81
N TYR A 91 -11.12 -9.36 -0.81
CA TYR A 91 -12.52 -9.72 -0.65
C TYR A 91 -13.36 -9.24 -1.83
N VAL A 92 -13.21 -7.97 -2.22
CA VAL A 92 -13.91 -7.40 -3.39
C VAL A 92 -13.50 -8.13 -4.68
N ALA A 93 -12.21 -8.47 -4.84
CA ALA A 93 -11.74 -9.22 -5.99
C ALA A 93 -12.35 -10.64 -6.08
N ILE A 94 -12.55 -11.31 -4.92
CA ILE A 94 -13.20 -12.63 -4.86
C ILE A 94 -14.70 -12.54 -5.16
N ARG A 95 -15.35 -11.53 -4.58
CA ARG A 95 -16.81 -11.31 -4.71
C ARG A 95 -17.19 -10.76 -6.07
N ALA A 96 -16.34 -9.88 -6.61
CA ALA A 96 -16.50 -9.22 -7.91
C ALA A 96 -17.95 -8.68 -8.12
N GLU A 97 -18.70 -9.25 -9.05
CA GLU A 97 -20.08 -8.82 -9.36
C GLU A 97 -21.08 -9.06 -8.23
N LYS A 98 -20.80 -10.00 -7.33
CA LYS A 98 -21.66 -10.32 -6.17
C LYS A 98 -21.47 -9.39 -4.98
N PHE A 99 -20.53 -8.45 -5.05
CA PHE A 99 -20.29 -7.47 -4.00
C PHE A 99 -21.44 -6.46 -3.96
N THR A 100 -22.07 -6.30 -2.80
CA THR A 100 -23.32 -5.55 -2.62
C THR A 100 -23.10 -4.17 -1.99
N ILE A 101 -24.11 -3.32 -2.10
CA ILE A 101 -24.11 -2.01 -1.40
C ILE A 101 -24.07 -2.21 0.12
N GLY A 102 -24.77 -3.20 0.66
CA GLY A 102 -24.73 -3.50 2.09
C GLY A 102 -23.32 -3.86 2.58
N GLU A 103 -22.58 -4.69 1.83
CA GLU A 103 -21.18 -5.00 2.10
C GLU A 103 -20.29 -3.75 2.01
N THR A 104 -20.58 -2.83 1.08
CA THR A 104 -19.88 -1.55 0.94
C THR A 104 -20.07 -0.66 2.17
N VAL A 105 -21.32 -0.51 2.63
CA VAL A 105 -21.65 0.28 3.82
C VAL A 105 -20.97 -0.31 5.06
N PHE A 106 -21.03 -1.63 5.22
CA PHE A 106 -20.35 -2.31 6.32
C PHE A 106 -18.83 -2.07 6.28
N ALA A 107 -18.21 -2.21 5.10
CA ALA A 107 -16.79 -1.95 4.93
C ALA A 107 -16.43 -0.49 5.22
N ALA A 108 -17.26 0.47 4.81
CA ALA A 108 -17.06 1.89 5.07
C ALA A 108 -17.14 2.22 6.57
N ILE A 109 -18.15 1.69 7.28
CA ILE A 109 -18.30 1.86 8.73
C ILE A 109 -17.10 1.26 9.48
N PHE A 110 -16.68 0.04 9.12
CA PHE A 110 -15.55 -0.61 9.76
C PHE A 110 -14.22 0.12 9.49
N ASN A 111 -14.03 0.64 8.27
CA ASN A 111 -12.91 1.51 7.94
C ASN A 111 -12.88 2.78 8.81
N TYR A 112 -14.04 3.40 9.05
CA TYR A 112 -14.15 4.57 9.92
C TYR A 112 -13.78 4.24 11.38
N ILE A 113 -14.26 3.10 11.90
CA ILE A 113 -13.91 2.64 13.24
C ILE A 113 -12.39 2.44 13.37
N ILE A 114 -11.77 1.72 12.43
CA ILE A 114 -10.30 1.52 12.42
C ILE A 114 -9.58 2.88 12.35
N PHE A 115 -10.04 3.79 11.51
CA PHE A 115 -9.45 5.13 11.39
C PHE A 115 -9.52 5.90 12.71
N LYS A 116 -10.65 5.86 13.41
CA LYS A 116 -10.85 6.57 14.68
C LYS A 116 -9.82 6.15 15.73
N TYR A 117 -9.43 4.88 15.77
CA TYR A 117 -8.47 4.38 16.77
C TYR A 117 -7.02 4.39 16.29
N CYS A 118 -6.77 4.10 15.00
CA CYS A 118 -5.40 3.99 14.48
C CYS A 118 -4.87 5.30 13.85
N GLY A 119 -5.75 6.24 13.46
CA GLY A 119 -5.38 7.54 12.89
C GLY A 119 -4.66 7.47 11.53
N SER A 120 -4.80 6.39 10.76
CA SER A 120 -4.16 6.22 9.44
C SER A 120 -5.00 6.85 8.33
N ARG A 121 -4.78 8.15 8.06
CA ARG A 121 -5.54 8.93 7.07
C ARG A 121 -5.47 8.35 5.65
N ILE A 122 -4.30 7.88 5.25
CA ILE A 122 -4.06 7.42 3.88
C ILE A 122 -4.81 6.13 3.58
N SER A 123 -4.66 5.09 4.42
CA SER A 123 -5.41 3.84 4.24
C SER A 123 -6.92 4.10 4.30
N PHE A 124 -7.36 5.01 5.17
CA PHE A 124 -8.74 5.44 5.27
C PHE A 124 -9.27 6.01 3.95
N MET A 125 -8.55 6.99 3.38
CA MET A 125 -8.95 7.63 2.12
C MET A 125 -8.88 6.66 0.94
N LEU A 126 -7.85 5.80 0.89
CA LEU A 126 -7.69 4.82 -0.19
C LEU A 126 -8.81 3.78 -0.21
N VAL A 127 -9.31 3.36 0.96
CA VAL A 127 -10.47 2.45 1.03
C VAL A 127 -11.71 3.12 0.44
N PHE A 128 -12.01 4.38 0.81
CA PHE A 128 -13.17 5.09 0.24
C PHE A 128 -13.01 5.33 -1.25
N ALA A 129 -11.84 5.76 -1.69
CA ALA A 129 -11.55 5.96 -3.11
C ALA A 129 -11.71 4.64 -3.88
N PHE A 130 -11.16 3.52 -3.37
CA PHE A 130 -11.31 2.21 -3.99
C PHE A 130 -12.77 1.80 -4.14
N LEU A 131 -13.56 1.92 -3.07
CA LEU A 131 -15.00 1.59 -3.10
C LEU A 131 -15.76 2.49 -4.09
N ALA A 132 -15.47 3.79 -4.11
CA ALA A 132 -16.06 4.72 -5.07
C ALA A 132 -15.70 4.36 -6.52
N PHE A 133 -14.41 4.14 -6.81
CA PHE A 133 -13.98 3.73 -8.15
C PHE A 133 -14.52 2.37 -8.57
N PHE A 134 -14.65 1.42 -7.65
CA PHE A 134 -15.28 0.13 -7.93
C PHE A 134 -16.74 0.29 -8.38
N TRP A 135 -17.53 1.10 -7.67
CA TRP A 135 -18.92 1.35 -8.02
C TRP A 135 -19.06 2.20 -9.27
N LEU A 136 -18.23 3.22 -9.46
CA LEU A 136 -18.18 3.98 -10.71
C LEU A 136 -17.88 3.07 -11.91
N ALA A 137 -16.86 2.22 -11.79
CA ALA A 137 -16.56 1.25 -12.83
C ALA A 137 -17.75 0.35 -13.13
N ARG A 138 -18.46 -0.10 -12.11
CA ARG A 138 -19.65 -0.97 -12.26
C ARG A 138 -20.83 -0.25 -12.92
N ILE A 139 -21.09 1.01 -12.55
CA ILE A 139 -22.19 1.82 -13.10
C ILE A 139 -21.92 2.16 -14.57
N PHE A 140 -20.72 2.66 -14.87
CA PHE A 140 -20.41 3.13 -16.22
C PHE A 140 -20.15 2.03 -17.23
N THR A 141 -19.83 0.81 -16.79
CA THR A 141 -19.53 -0.29 -17.71
C THR A 141 -20.70 -1.26 -17.90
N GLY A 142 -21.75 -1.17 -17.06
CA GLY A 142 -22.91 -2.08 -17.08
C GLY A 142 -22.57 -3.57 -16.90
N ASP A 143 -21.37 -3.91 -17.25
CA ASP A 143 -20.72 -5.21 -17.07
C ASP A 143 -19.22 -4.93 -16.87
N ILE A 144 -18.70 -5.26 -15.71
CA ILE A 144 -17.33 -4.92 -15.27
C ILE A 144 -16.24 -5.41 -16.26
N GLY A 145 -16.63 -6.14 -17.31
CA GLY A 145 -15.72 -6.70 -18.30
C GLY A 145 -15.67 -6.04 -19.68
N LYS A 146 -16.59 -5.13 -20.03
CA LYS A 146 -16.81 -4.78 -21.46
C LYS A 146 -16.03 -3.59 -22.01
N ARG A 147 -15.65 -2.59 -21.24
CA ARG A 147 -14.89 -1.42 -21.75
C ARG A 147 -13.41 -1.50 -21.43
N LYS A 148 -12.61 -1.68 -22.46
CA LYS A 148 -11.17 -1.94 -22.44
C LYS A 148 -10.31 -0.70 -22.14
N ASN A 149 -10.77 0.50 -22.53
CA ASN A 149 -9.85 1.64 -22.70
C ASN A 149 -9.33 2.24 -21.39
N TRP A 150 -10.12 2.32 -20.33
CA TRP A 150 -9.65 2.87 -19.06
C TRP A 150 -8.74 1.86 -18.30
N LEU A 151 -8.87 0.56 -18.53
CA LEU A 151 -7.99 -0.45 -17.98
C LEU A 151 -6.55 -0.29 -18.47
N LEU A 152 -6.36 0.33 -19.65
CA LEU A 152 -5.05 0.62 -20.21
C LEU A 152 -4.24 1.61 -19.34
N LEU A 153 -4.92 2.44 -18.52
CA LEU A 153 -4.25 3.28 -17.52
C LEU A 153 -3.46 2.44 -16.52
N GLY A 154 -3.87 1.18 -16.30
CA GLY A 154 -3.13 0.25 -15.45
C GLY A 154 -1.67 0.09 -15.86
N TYR A 155 -1.37 0.10 -17.16
CA TYR A 155 0.00 -0.05 -17.67
C TYR A 155 0.93 1.14 -17.37
N ILE A 156 0.38 2.26 -16.94
CA ILE A 156 1.19 3.48 -16.68
C ILE A 156 1.43 3.64 -15.17
N VAL A 157 0.62 3.02 -14.33
CA VAL A 157 0.56 3.35 -12.90
C VAL A 157 1.86 3.01 -12.18
N TYR A 158 2.42 1.82 -12.34
CA TYR A 158 3.65 1.43 -11.66
C TYR A 158 4.89 2.17 -12.18
N PRO A 159 5.13 2.26 -13.51
CA PRO A 159 6.21 3.07 -14.05
C PRO A 159 6.08 4.54 -13.64
N ALA A 160 4.90 5.14 -13.76
CA ALA A 160 4.67 6.52 -13.37
C ALA A 160 4.91 6.73 -11.87
N ALA A 161 4.46 5.81 -11.02
CA ALA A 161 4.66 5.89 -9.58
C ALA A 161 6.15 5.83 -9.21
N LEU A 162 6.95 4.96 -9.84
CA LEU A 162 8.39 4.93 -9.66
C LEU A 162 9.04 6.26 -10.09
N PHE A 163 8.74 6.73 -11.32
CA PHE A 163 9.29 7.97 -11.86
C PHE A 163 8.91 9.17 -11.00
N VAL A 164 7.63 9.33 -10.66
CA VAL A 164 7.14 10.44 -9.83
C VAL A 164 7.82 10.41 -8.45
N SER A 165 7.96 9.24 -7.83
CA SER A 165 8.62 9.11 -6.52
C SER A 165 10.07 9.59 -6.57
N LEU A 166 10.83 9.16 -7.57
CA LEU A 166 12.25 9.54 -7.71
C LEU A 166 12.40 11.00 -8.11
N ILE A 167 11.62 11.48 -9.09
CA ILE A 167 11.68 12.88 -9.55
C ILE A 167 11.35 13.84 -8.41
N LEU A 168 10.26 13.59 -7.67
CA LEU A 168 9.87 14.45 -6.56
C LEU A 168 10.92 14.46 -5.44
N ALA A 169 11.51 13.30 -5.14
CA ALA A 169 12.53 13.20 -4.12
C ALA A 169 13.84 13.89 -4.54
N TYR A 170 14.27 13.78 -5.79
CA TYR A 170 15.45 14.50 -6.29
C TYR A 170 15.22 16.00 -6.50
N ALA A 171 14.02 16.40 -6.95
CA ALA A 171 13.68 17.79 -7.21
C ALA A 171 13.35 18.59 -5.96
N TYR A 172 13.16 17.94 -4.81
CA TYR A 172 12.78 18.57 -3.57
C TYR A 172 13.83 19.62 -3.14
N LYS A 173 13.37 20.81 -2.78
CA LYS A 173 14.22 21.91 -2.27
C LYS A 173 13.65 22.39 -0.94
N GLU A 174 14.41 22.19 0.14
CA GLU A 174 14.04 22.64 1.48
C GLU A 174 13.94 24.17 1.51
N GLY A 175 12.99 24.72 2.25
CA GLY A 175 12.84 26.17 2.46
C GLY A 175 12.03 26.91 1.40
N THR A 176 11.59 26.28 0.30
CA THR A 176 10.71 26.95 -0.66
C THR A 176 9.23 26.68 -0.34
N MET A 177 8.38 27.70 -0.51
CA MET A 177 6.97 27.64 -0.18
C MET A 177 6.25 26.48 -0.91
N PHE A 178 6.50 26.32 -2.22
CA PHE A 178 5.94 25.26 -3.03
C PHE A 178 6.27 23.87 -2.46
N TRP A 179 7.57 23.60 -2.21
CA TRP A 179 8.00 22.30 -1.71
C TRP A 179 7.54 22.04 -0.27
N THR A 180 7.39 23.09 0.55
CA THR A 180 6.81 22.98 1.89
C THR A 180 5.37 22.47 1.80
N TYR A 181 4.51 23.03 0.93
CA TYR A 181 3.15 22.54 0.73
C TYR A 181 3.12 21.11 0.19
N VAL A 182 3.90 20.81 -0.84
CA VAL A 182 3.97 19.45 -1.40
C VAL A 182 4.40 18.46 -0.31
N ASN A 183 5.43 18.78 0.47
CA ASN A 183 5.91 17.92 1.54
C ASN A 183 4.88 17.68 2.65
N LEU A 184 4.08 18.71 2.98
CA LEU A 184 2.96 18.57 3.92
C LEU A 184 1.88 17.59 3.42
N VAL A 185 1.54 17.64 2.12
CA VAL A 185 0.62 16.67 1.50
C VAL A 185 1.14 15.23 1.67
N PHE A 186 2.44 15.04 1.49
CA PHE A 186 3.11 13.74 1.69
C PHE A 186 3.52 13.48 3.15
N ASN A 187 3.05 14.27 4.12
CA ASN A 187 3.32 14.08 5.54
C ASN A 187 4.83 14.02 5.89
N ASN A 188 5.61 14.95 5.34
CA ASN A 188 7.06 15.08 5.46
C ASN A 188 7.90 13.93 4.84
N ARG A 189 7.29 13.00 4.15
CA ARG A 189 7.97 11.85 3.55
C ARG A 189 8.88 12.23 2.39
N LEU A 190 8.57 13.32 1.71
CA LEU A 190 9.37 13.80 0.59
C LEU A 190 10.73 14.32 1.07
N ASN A 191 10.76 15.07 2.17
CA ASN A 191 12.00 15.53 2.80
C ASN A 191 12.87 14.34 3.23
N PHE A 192 12.27 13.32 3.86
CA PHE A 192 13.02 12.13 4.27
C PHE A 192 13.56 11.36 3.05
N ALA A 193 12.77 11.20 2.00
CA ALA A 193 13.22 10.57 0.76
C ALA A 193 14.38 11.34 0.12
N HIS A 194 14.30 12.67 0.07
CA HIS A 194 15.37 13.54 -0.44
C HIS A 194 16.66 13.37 0.38
N LYS A 195 16.60 13.46 1.70
CA LYS A 195 17.75 13.28 2.59
C LYS A 195 18.42 11.91 2.39
N LEU A 196 17.64 10.85 2.25
CA LEU A 196 18.17 9.52 2.00
C LEU A 196 18.85 9.41 0.62
N LEU A 197 18.30 10.04 -0.41
CA LEU A 197 18.90 10.03 -1.75
C LEU A 197 20.17 10.90 -1.84
N THR A 198 20.37 11.89 -0.92
CA THR A 198 21.64 12.62 -0.83
C THR A 198 22.73 11.79 -0.17
N VAL A 199 22.39 10.96 0.83
CA VAL A 199 23.34 10.04 1.50
C VAL A 199 23.64 8.82 0.64
N TYR A 200 22.60 8.30 -0.05
CA TYR A 200 22.67 7.13 -0.91
C TYR A 200 22.34 7.56 -2.35
N PRO A 201 23.35 8.02 -3.12
CA PRO A 201 23.12 8.50 -4.47
C PRO A 201 22.66 7.38 -5.41
N PHE A 202 22.59 7.69 -6.70
CA PHE A 202 22.20 6.72 -7.71
C PHE A 202 23.07 5.46 -7.70
N SER A 203 22.45 4.28 -7.65
CA SER A 203 23.12 2.99 -7.75
C SER A 203 22.34 2.02 -8.64
N LEU A 204 23.07 1.26 -9.47
CA LEU A 204 22.48 0.18 -10.28
C LEU A 204 22.07 -1.02 -9.43
N PHE A 205 22.82 -1.34 -8.35
CA PHE A 205 22.65 -2.54 -7.54
C PHE A 205 22.11 -2.29 -6.13
N GLY A 206 21.93 -1.01 -5.75
CA GLY A 206 21.43 -0.61 -4.44
C GLY A 206 22.44 -0.76 -3.30
N TYR A 207 21.97 -0.44 -2.09
CA TYR A 207 22.80 -0.36 -0.88
C TYR A 207 22.40 -1.41 0.16
N GLY A 208 21.46 -2.29 -0.17
CA GLY A 208 21.01 -3.35 0.71
C GLY A 208 19.98 -2.94 1.76
N LYS A 209 19.68 -3.87 2.68
CA LYS A 209 18.55 -3.78 3.62
C LYS A 209 18.53 -2.51 4.49
N TYR A 210 19.69 -1.96 4.83
CA TYR A 210 19.80 -0.85 5.78
C TYR A 210 19.72 0.54 5.12
N ALA A 211 19.69 0.61 3.79
CA ALA A 211 19.67 1.89 3.08
C ALA A 211 18.39 2.72 3.27
N GLY A 212 17.33 2.14 3.81
CA GLY A 212 16.06 2.86 4.06
C GLY A 212 15.99 3.55 5.43
N THR A 213 17.04 3.45 6.26
CA THR A 213 17.09 4.05 7.60
C THR A 213 18.45 4.66 7.83
N TYR A 214 18.49 5.89 8.30
CA TYR A 214 19.74 6.58 8.61
C TYR A 214 19.62 7.38 9.90
N SER A 215 20.24 6.90 10.97
CA SER A 215 20.19 7.51 12.30
C SER A 215 20.85 8.89 12.37
N GLY A 216 21.85 9.17 11.53
CA GLY A 216 22.53 10.45 11.45
C GLY A 216 21.69 11.61 10.90
N LEU A 217 20.52 11.34 10.33
CA LEU A 217 19.58 12.34 9.80
C LEU A 217 18.31 12.51 10.65
N GLY A 218 18.38 12.21 11.96
CA GLY A 218 17.23 12.30 12.85
C GLY A 218 16.18 11.21 12.57
N GLU A 219 16.62 9.97 12.46
CA GLU A 219 15.78 8.79 12.19
C GLU A 219 14.96 8.87 10.89
N ALA A 220 15.55 9.48 9.84
CA ALA A 220 14.92 9.53 8.54
C ALA A 220 14.67 8.11 8.00
N THR A 221 13.43 7.81 7.67
CA THR A 221 13.02 6.53 7.09
C THR A 221 12.40 6.75 5.71
N ALA A 222 12.67 5.83 4.77
CA ALA A 222 12.03 5.84 3.48
C ALA A 222 10.61 5.27 3.61
N ASP A 223 9.64 6.12 3.81
CA ASP A 223 8.22 5.73 3.86
C ASP A 223 7.56 5.60 2.47
N ASN A 224 8.32 5.85 1.40
CA ASN A 224 7.89 5.63 0.01
C ASN A 224 8.45 4.30 -0.48
N GLY A 225 7.58 3.37 -0.87
CA GLY A 225 7.96 2.02 -1.29
C GLY A 225 8.84 1.98 -2.54
N TYR A 226 8.67 2.91 -3.47
CA TYR A 226 9.50 2.98 -4.69
C TYR A 226 10.89 3.54 -4.39
N VAL A 227 10.99 4.57 -3.55
CA VAL A 227 12.28 5.09 -3.10
C VAL A 227 13.02 4.05 -2.28
N LEU A 228 12.33 3.37 -1.36
CA LEU A 228 12.93 2.29 -0.58
C LEU A 228 13.42 1.14 -1.46
N LEU A 229 12.62 0.72 -2.44
CA LEU A 229 12.99 -0.30 -3.40
C LEU A 229 14.26 0.11 -4.18
N PHE A 230 14.30 1.35 -4.68
CA PHE A 230 15.45 1.89 -5.39
C PHE A 230 16.70 1.92 -4.51
N LEU A 231 16.60 2.39 -3.27
CA LEU A 231 17.73 2.46 -2.34
C LEU A 231 18.26 1.07 -1.97
N GLN A 232 17.37 0.13 -1.69
CA GLN A 232 17.78 -1.21 -1.23
C GLN A 232 18.25 -2.12 -2.36
N ALA A 233 17.56 -2.08 -3.49
CA ALA A 233 17.74 -3.03 -4.58
C ALA A 233 18.46 -2.43 -5.81
N GLY A 234 18.57 -1.11 -5.89
CA GLY A 234 19.13 -0.40 -7.03
C GLY A 234 18.18 -0.30 -8.23
N LEU A 235 18.59 0.43 -9.25
CA LEU A 235 17.76 0.66 -10.42
C LEU A 235 17.42 -0.62 -11.17
N LEU A 236 18.39 -1.50 -11.36
CA LEU A 236 18.22 -2.72 -12.16
C LEU A 236 17.11 -3.61 -11.61
N LEU A 237 17.19 -3.95 -10.32
CA LEU A 237 16.19 -4.80 -9.67
C LEU A 237 14.86 -4.09 -9.49
N SER A 238 14.87 -2.76 -9.28
CA SER A 238 13.63 -1.97 -9.23
C SER A 238 12.86 -2.02 -10.55
N VAL A 239 13.56 -1.85 -11.68
CA VAL A 239 12.95 -1.96 -13.01
C VAL A 239 12.42 -3.37 -13.26
N MET A 240 13.17 -4.40 -12.89
CA MET A 240 12.71 -5.80 -13.01
C MET A 240 11.42 -6.05 -12.20
N ILE A 241 11.34 -5.53 -10.98
CA ILE A 241 10.14 -5.65 -10.13
C ILE A 241 8.97 -4.89 -10.75
N ILE A 242 9.19 -3.70 -11.31
CA ILE A 242 8.13 -2.95 -12.02
C ILE A 242 7.66 -3.72 -13.25
N ILE A 243 8.56 -4.26 -14.06
CA ILE A 243 8.19 -5.10 -15.22
C ILE A 243 7.34 -6.29 -14.77
N LEU A 244 7.68 -6.92 -13.65
CA LEU A 244 6.90 -8.00 -13.07
C LEU A 244 5.47 -7.55 -12.71
N HIS A 245 5.31 -6.40 -12.06
CA HIS A 245 3.99 -5.84 -11.75
C HIS A 245 3.20 -5.50 -13.02
N GLU A 246 3.86 -4.94 -14.03
CA GLU A 246 3.24 -4.65 -15.34
C GLU A 246 2.80 -5.94 -16.06
N TYR A 247 3.58 -7.00 -15.96
CA TYR A 247 3.20 -8.30 -16.50
C TYR A 247 1.95 -8.87 -15.78
N ILE A 248 1.90 -8.77 -14.45
CA ILE A 248 0.69 -9.14 -13.67
C ILE A 248 -0.51 -8.30 -14.10
N MET A 249 -0.31 -6.98 -14.23
CA MET A 249 -1.34 -6.05 -14.71
C MET A 249 -1.84 -6.46 -16.11
N HIS A 250 -0.93 -6.79 -17.02
CA HIS A 250 -1.26 -7.28 -18.36
C HIS A 250 -2.16 -8.53 -18.33
N ILE A 251 -1.82 -9.51 -17.50
CA ILE A 251 -2.63 -10.73 -17.32
C ILE A 251 -4.04 -10.38 -16.83
N CYS A 252 -4.15 -9.48 -15.83
CA CYS A 252 -5.44 -9.06 -15.28
C CYS A 252 -6.30 -8.34 -16.32
N ILE A 253 -5.69 -7.44 -17.12
CA ILE A 253 -6.37 -6.72 -18.19
C ILE A 253 -6.81 -7.69 -19.30
N LYS A 254 -5.92 -8.60 -19.73
CA LYS A 254 -6.22 -9.61 -20.75
C LYS A 254 -7.34 -10.54 -20.33
N LYS A 255 -7.36 -10.95 -19.06
CA LYS A 255 -8.43 -11.78 -18.49
C LYS A 255 -9.69 -10.96 -18.12
N LYS A 256 -9.72 -9.65 -18.38
CA LYS A 256 -10.82 -8.73 -18.07
C LYS A 256 -11.22 -8.75 -16.58
N CYS A 257 -10.27 -8.94 -15.69
CA CYS A 257 -10.49 -8.99 -14.25
C CYS A 257 -10.45 -7.56 -13.64
N THR A 258 -11.43 -6.74 -13.96
CA THR A 258 -11.53 -5.34 -13.51
C THR A 258 -11.27 -5.13 -12.01
N PRO A 259 -11.85 -5.92 -11.08
CA PRO A 259 -11.58 -5.72 -9.66
C PRO A 259 -10.11 -5.92 -9.30
N LEU A 260 -9.41 -6.86 -9.95
CA LEU A 260 -7.99 -7.09 -9.72
C LEU A 260 -7.13 -5.94 -10.26
N VAL A 261 -7.49 -5.39 -11.43
CA VAL A 261 -6.80 -4.22 -11.99
C VAL A 261 -6.94 -3.04 -11.04
N LEU A 262 -8.13 -2.78 -10.50
CA LEU A 262 -8.33 -1.75 -9.48
C LEU A 262 -7.49 -2.02 -8.22
N CYS A 263 -7.49 -3.24 -7.70
CA CYS A 263 -6.65 -3.60 -6.55
C CYS A 263 -5.17 -3.28 -6.81
N LEU A 264 -4.64 -3.64 -7.98
CA LEU A 264 -3.25 -3.37 -8.35
C LEU A 264 -2.97 -1.86 -8.45
N ILE A 265 -3.87 -1.09 -9.05
CA ILE A 265 -3.75 0.38 -9.12
C ILE A 265 -3.70 0.98 -7.72
N PHE A 266 -4.61 0.60 -6.83
CA PHE A 266 -4.65 1.14 -5.47
C PHE A 266 -3.47 0.68 -4.60
N VAL A 267 -2.94 -0.52 -4.82
CA VAL A 267 -1.69 -0.97 -4.21
C VAL A 267 -0.50 -0.16 -4.72
N ALA A 268 -0.44 0.18 -6.01
CA ALA A 268 0.60 1.04 -6.54
C ALA A 268 0.55 2.45 -5.92
N ILE A 269 -0.64 3.03 -5.78
CA ILE A 269 -0.84 4.34 -5.13
C ILE A 269 -0.48 4.28 -3.64
N GLU A 270 -0.83 3.21 -2.95
CA GLU A 270 -0.47 3.02 -1.54
C GLU A 270 1.05 3.01 -1.35
N ASN A 271 1.79 2.37 -2.25
CA ASN A 271 3.25 2.32 -2.19
C ASN A 271 3.94 3.67 -2.48
N LEU A 272 3.26 4.67 -3.06
CA LEU A 272 3.79 6.04 -3.14
C LEU A 272 3.98 6.67 -1.74
N ILE A 273 3.21 6.18 -0.78
CA ILE A 273 3.08 6.83 0.53
C ILE A 273 3.58 5.93 1.66
N ASN A 274 3.56 4.61 1.47
CA ASN A 274 4.02 3.63 2.46
C ASN A 274 5.05 2.68 1.87
N ALA A 275 6.04 2.31 2.68
CA ALA A 275 7.18 1.47 2.26
C ALA A 275 6.85 -0.03 2.34
N HIS A 276 5.93 -0.50 1.52
CA HIS A 276 5.49 -1.91 1.54
C HIS A 276 5.90 -2.73 0.32
N MET A 277 6.66 -2.17 -0.60
CA MET A 277 7.26 -2.88 -1.73
C MET A 277 8.71 -3.31 -1.42
N PRO A 278 9.08 -4.57 -1.61
CA PRO A 278 8.27 -5.78 -1.74
C PRO A 278 7.89 -6.35 -0.36
N SER A 279 6.62 -6.33 -0.01
CA SER A 279 6.13 -6.90 1.26
C SER A 279 5.51 -8.28 1.04
N TYR A 280 5.70 -9.19 2.01
CA TYR A 280 5.00 -10.48 2.05
C TYR A 280 3.47 -10.33 2.02
N LYS A 281 2.93 -9.20 2.44
CA LYS A 281 1.49 -8.88 2.41
C LYS A 281 0.94 -8.79 0.98
N LEU A 282 1.79 -8.50 -0.01
CA LEU A 282 1.43 -8.44 -1.42
C LEU A 282 1.66 -9.75 -2.16
N ILE A 283 2.26 -10.77 -1.51
CA ILE A 283 2.57 -12.07 -2.12
C ILE A 283 1.38 -12.69 -2.85
N PRO A 284 0.12 -12.63 -2.34
CA PRO A 284 -1.01 -13.21 -3.05
C PRO A 284 -1.24 -12.65 -4.45
N LEU A 285 -0.86 -11.39 -4.69
CA LEU A 285 -0.94 -10.76 -6.01
C LEU A 285 0.03 -11.37 -7.00
N TYR A 286 1.19 -11.86 -6.53
CA TYR A 286 2.18 -12.52 -7.39
C TYR A 286 1.75 -13.93 -7.81
N CYS A 287 0.73 -14.52 -7.16
CA CYS A 287 0.20 -15.83 -7.54
C CYS A 287 -0.71 -15.77 -8.79
N ILE A 288 -0.93 -14.59 -9.37
CA ILE A 288 -1.73 -14.38 -10.59
C ILE A 288 -1.10 -15.06 -11.82
N PHE A 289 0.18 -15.38 -11.76
CA PHE A 289 0.90 -16.07 -12.86
C PHE A 289 0.37 -17.46 -13.20
N TRP A 290 -0.33 -18.10 -12.31
CA TRP A 290 -0.82 -19.48 -12.46
C TRP A 290 -2.33 -19.51 -12.69
#